data_b61569828c877461d78c2a43a9d69ddc
#
_entry.id   b61569828c877461d78c2a43a9d69ddc
#
_cell.length_a   1.000
_cell.length_b   1.000
_cell.length_c   1.000
_cell.angle_alpha   90.00
_cell.angle_beta   90.00
_cell.angle_gamma   90.00
#
_symmetry.space_group_name_H-M   'P 1'
#
loop_
_entity.id
_entity.type
_entity.pdbx_description
1 polymer ?
#
loop_
_entity_poly.entity_id
_entity_poly.type
_entity_poly.pdbx_seq_one_letter_code
_entity_poly.pdbx_strand_id
1 'polypeptide(L)'
;MHKNFTHNVKVYYEDTDAGGVVYYANYLKYLERARTEALSTIGLSNTKIKNDYGALIIVKSCNIEYKKSAYLEDDLQIKSFVDSTSKTSFLMNQSIFKDEELIVEALSLIHI
;
A
#
# COMPACT_ATOMS: atom_id res chain seq x y z
N MET A 1 -11.05 -13.48 -10.17
CA MET A 1 -9.60 -13.70 -10.12
C MET A 1 -8.90 -12.43 -9.66
N HIS A 2 -8.07 -12.53 -8.65
CA HIS A 2 -7.36 -11.38 -8.12
C HIS A 2 -5.99 -11.30 -8.75
N LYS A 3 -5.68 -10.13 -9.30
CA LYS A 3 -4.35 -9.87 -9.83
C LYS A 3 -3.50 -9.24 -8.73
N ASN A 4 -2.37 -9.86 -8.46
CA ASN A 4 -1.41 -9.34 -7.48
C ASN A 4 -0.47 -8.34 -8.13
N PHE A 5 -0.24 -7.24 -7.43
CA PHE A 5 0.75 -6.24 -7.80
C PHE A 5 1.83 -6.24 -6.74
N THR A 6 3.08 -6.25 -7.16
CA THR A 6 4.21 -6.23 -6.24
C THR A 6 4.99 -4.93 -6.42
N HIS A 7 5.24 -4.27 -5.29
CA HIS A 7 6.05 -3.05 -5.25
C HIS A 7 7.15 -3.25 -4.23
N ASN A 8 8.39 -2.93 -4.61
CA ASN A 8 9.54 -3.09 -3.74
C ASN A 8 9.96 -1.75 -3.18
N VAL A 9 10.25 -1.71 -1.89
CA VAL A 9 10.78 -0.53 -1.23
C VAL A 9 11.98 -0.91 -0.39
N LYS A 10 12.90 0.05 -0.24
CA LYS A 10 14.02 -0.05 0.71
C LYS A 10 13.73 0.91 1.85
N VAL A 11 14.05 0.50 3.06
CA VAL A 11 13.92 1.34 4.25
C VAL A 11 15.12 2.30 4.30
N TYR A 12 14.83 3.58 4.24
CA TYR A 12 15.85 4.63 4.35
C TYR A 12 15.89 5.22 5.76
N TYR A 13 16.93 6.00 6.02
CA TYR A 13 17.13 6.63 7.33
C TYR A 13 15.92 7.44 7.76
N GLU A 14 15.33 8.21 6.85
CA GLU A 14 14.18 9.05 7.15
C GLU A 14 12.93 8.26 7.55
N ASP A 15 12.90 6.96 7.25
CA ASP A 15 11.76 6.10 7.58
C ASP A 15 11.84 5.54 8.99
N THR A 16 12.99 5.67 9.65
CA THR A 16 13.23 5.04 10.95
C THR A 16 13.14 6.05 12.09
N ASP A 17 12.84 5.52 13.27
CA ASP A 17 12.87 6.31 14.51
C ASP A 17 14.22 6.14 15.22
N ALA A 18 14.32 6.69 16.45
CA ALA A 18 15.55 6.64 17.22
C ALA A 18 15.98 5.22 17.59
N GLY A 19 15.07 4.28 17.54
CA GLY A 19 15.37 2.86 17.82
C GLY A 19 15.86 2.08 16.59
N GLY A 20 15.94 2.73 15.42
CA GLY A 20 16.39 2.07 14.20
C GLY A 20 15.34 1.23 13.51
N VAL A 21 14.09 1.29 13.96
CA VAL A 21 12.98 0.58 13.33
C VAL A 21 12.12 1.56 12.55
N VAL A 22 11.41 1.06 11.56
CA VAL A 22 10.47 1.89 10.79
C VAL A 22 9.40 2.43 11.73
N TYR A 23 9.26 3.76 11.74
CA TYR A 23 8.18 4.39 12.48
C TYR A 23 6.85 3.94 11.89
N TYR A 24 5.92 3.47 12.73
CA TYR A 24 4.74 2.76 12.25
C TYR A 24 3.90 3.55 11.24
N ALA A 25 3.85 4.87 11.34
CA ALA A 25 3.11 5.71 10.39
C ALA A 25 3.70 5.64 8.98
N ASN A 26 4.97 5.30 8.83
CA ASN A 26 5.61 5.21 7.52
C ASN A 26 5.14 4.00 6.71
N TYR A 27 4.60 2.97 7.36
CA TYR A 27 4.01 1.85 6.63
C TYR A 27 2.82 2.32 5.79
N LEU A 28 2.07 3.32 6.25
CA LEU A 28 0.98 3.90 5.46
C LEU A 28 1.50 4.54 4.17
N LYS A 29 2.68 5.16 4.21
CA LYS A 29 3.33 5.70 3.01
C LYS A 29 3.71 4.61 2.02
N TYR A 30 4.25 3.50 2.52
CA TYR A 30 4.60 2.37 1.67
C TYR A 30 3.35 1.79 1.00
N LEU A 31 2.27 1.65 1.75
CA LEU A 31 1.01 1.13 1.23
C LEU A 31 0.43 2.07 0.17
N GLU A 32 0.48 3.38 0.40
CA GLU A 32 -0.02 4.38 -0.55
C GLU A 32 0.79 4.33 -1.84
N ARG A 33 2.12 4.28 -1.76
CA ARG A 33 2.98 4.20 -2.94
C ARG A 33 2.72 2.93 -3.73
N ALA A 34 2.57 1.81 -3.04
CA ALA A 34 2.27 0.53 -3.70
C ALA A 34 0.92 0.58 -4.41
N ARG A 35 -0.09 1.19 -3.79
CA ARG A 35 -1.41 1.36 -4.41
C ARG A 35 -1.32 2.22 -5.67
N THR A 36 -0.60 3.34 -5.57
CA THR A 36 -0.42 4.24 -6.71
C THR A 36 0.25 3.53 -7.88
N GLU A 37 1.30 2.76 -7.61
CA GLU A 37 1.98 1.99 -8.65
C GLU A 37 1.09 0.91 -9.25
N ALA A 38 0.33 0.21 -8.40
CA ALA A 38 -0.60 -0.82 -8.87
C ALA A 38 -1.64 -0.25 -9.82
N LEU A 39 -2.23 0.90 -9.47
CA LEU A 39 -3.22 1.55 -10.32
C LEU A 39 -2.61 2.08 -11.61
N SER A 40 -1.38 2.58 -11.56
CA SER A 40 -0.66 3.03 -12.75
C SER A 40 -0.44 1.90 -13.74
N THR A 41 -0.16 0.68 -13.27
CA THR A 41 0.09 -0.45 -14.18
C THR A 41 -1.13 -0.83 -15.00
N ILE A 42 -2.32 -0.49 -14.55
CA ILE A 42 -3.56 -0.74 -15.29
C ILE A 42 -4.13 0.53 -15.94
N GLY A 43 -3.31 1.59 -16.03
CA GLY A 43 -3.69 2.83 -16.70
C GLY A 43 -4.59 3.75 -15.87
N LEU A 44 -4.66 3.55 -14.55
CA LEU A 44 -5.53 4.33 -13.68
C LEU A 44 -4.72 5.14 -12.67
N SER A 45 -3.81 5.99 -13.15
CA SER A 45 -3.10 6.92 -12.26
C SER A 45 -4.10 7.90 -11.63
N ASN A 46 -3.75 8.44 -10.46
CA ASN A 46 -4.61 9.43 -9.78
C ASN A 46 -4.88 10.63 -10.67
N THR A 47 -3.87 11.10 -11.40
CA THR A 47 -4.00 12.23 -12.31
C THR A 47 -4.96 11.90 -13.46
N LYS A 48 -4.85 10.71 -14.03
CA LYS A 48 -5.71 10.28 -15.13
C LYS A 48 -7.17 10.16 -14.68
N ILE A 49 -7.40 9.58 -13.50
CA ILE A 49 -8.74 9.46 -12.94
C ILE A 49 -9.37 10.83 -12.76
N LYS A 50 -8.60 11.78 -12.21
CA LYS A 50 -9.09 13.15 -12.02
C LYS A 50 -9.41 13.83 -13.34
N ASN A 51 -8.50 13.74 -14.31
CA ASN A 51 -8.64 14.45 -15.58
C ASN A 51 -9.70 13.84 -16.50
N ASP A 52 -9.75 12.51 -16.58
CA ASP A 52 -10.61 11.81 -17.53
C ASP A 52 -12.02 11.58 -16.98
N TYR A 53 -12.15 11.40 -15.68
CA TYR A 53 -13.43 11.03 -15.06
C TYR A 53 -13.93 12.04 -14.02
N GLY A 54 -13.13 13.06 -13.71
CA GLY A 54 -13.48 14.03 -12.68
C GLY A 54 -13.59 13.41 -11.28
N ALA A 55 -12.91 12.30 -11.05
CA ALA A 55 -13.01 11.55 -9.80
C ALA A 55 -11.70 11.59 -9.02
N LEU A 56 -11.81 11.33 -7.73
CA LEU A 56 -10.66 11.21 -6.81
C LEU A 56 -10.74 9.87 -6.09
N ILE A 57 -9.57 9.33 -5.76
CA ILE A 57 -9.47 8.14 -4.93
C ILE A 57 -9.25 8.59 -3.49
N ILE A 58 -10.15 8.19 -2.61
CA ILE A 58 -10.11 8.59 -1.20
C ILE A 58 -10.15 7.35 -0.33
N VAL A 59 -9.17 7.21 0.56
CA VAL A 59 -9.17 6.13 1.55
C VAL A 59 -10.16 6.51 2.66
N LYS A 60 -11.20 5.71 2.83
CA LYS A 60 -12.23 5.94 3.84
C LYS A 60 -11.85 5.29 5.16
N SER A 61 -11.25 4.13 5.11
CA SER A 61 -10.81 3.43 6.33
C SER A 61 -9.67 2.48 5.98
N CYS A 62 -8.88 2.14 7.00
CA CYS A 62 -7.78 1.20 6.85
C CYS A 62 -7.62 0.43 8.17
N ASN A 63 -7.74 -0.89 8.08
CA ASN A 63 -7.39 -1.78 9.18
C ASN A 63 -6.00 -2.30 8.92
N ILE A 64 -5.09 -2.07 9.86
CA ILE A 64 -3.70 -2.46 9.68
C ILE A 64 -3.21 -3.21 10.92
N GLU A 65 -2.52 -4.32 10.68
CA GLU A 65 -1.88 -5.11 11.73
C GLU A 65 -0.37 -5.07 11.55
N TYR A 66 0.33 -4.67 12.58
CA TYR A 66 1.78 -4.62 12.61
C TYR A 66 2.28 -5.88 13.34
N LYS A 67 2.74 -6.86 12.56
CA LYS A 67 3.15 -8.14 13.14
C LYS A 67 4.61 -8.14 13.56
N LYS A 68 5.47 -7.50 12.78
CA LYS A 68 6.90 -7.37 13.07
C LYS A 68 7.41 -6.06 12.51
N SER A 69 8.56 -5.62 13.04
CA SER A 69 9.18 -4.36 12.62
C SER A 69 10.11 -4.57 11.43
N ALA A 70 10.19 -3.56 10.57
CA ALA A 70 11.25 -3.45 9.59
C ALA A 70 12.34 -2.51 10.13
N TYR A 71 13.55 -2.68 9.61
CA TYR A 71 14.74 -1.97 10.09
C TYR A 71 15.41 -1.23 8.93
N LEU A 72 16.30 -0.32 9.28
CA LEU A 72 17.09 0.42 8.31
C LEU A 72 17.72 -0.52 7.29
N GLU A 73 17.62 -0.14 6.02
CA GLU A 73 18.18 -0.84 4.87
C GLU A 73 17.51 -2.18 4.53
N ASP A 74 16.46 -2.54 5.24
CA ASP A 74 15.66 -3.70 4.85
C ASP A 74 15.01 -3.48 3.49
N ASP A 75 14.96 -4.54 2.70
CA ASP A 75 14.21 -4.56 1.44
C ASP A 75 12.86 -5.20 1.69
N LEU A 76 11.80 -4.48 1.35
CA LEU A 76 10.44 -4.93 1.60
C LEU A 76 9.70 -5.13 0.28
N GLN A 77 8.80 -6.11 0.27
CA GLN A 77 7.88 -6.32 -0.84
C GLN A 77 6.46 -6.04 -0.37
N ILE A 78 5.75 -5.22 -1.10
CA ILE A 78 4.34 -4.95 -0.82
C ILE A 78 3.51 -5.59 -1.92
N LYS A 79 2.68 -6.55 -1.53
CA LYS A 79 1.79 -7.25 -2.45
C LYS A 79 0.38 -6.71 -2.26
N SER A 80 -0.22 -6.24 -3.34
CA SER A 80 -1.52 -5.59 -3.32
C SER A 80 -2.48 -6.29 -4.27
N PHE A 81 -3.72 -6.45 -3.83
CA PHE A 81 -4.78 -6.92 -4.74
C PHE A 81 -6.13 -6.32 -4.31
N VAL A 82 -7.02 -6.22 -5.27
CA VAL A 82 -8.40 -5.77 -5.02
C VAL A 82 -9.21 -6.98 -4.57
N ASP A 83 -9.76 -6.90 -3.36
CA ASP A 83 -10.51 -7.99 -2.74
C ASP A 83 -11.95 -8.03 -3.25
N SER A 84 -12.61 -6.88 -3.26
CA SER A 84 -13.98 -6.75 -3.75
C SER A 84 -14.24 -5.34 -4.27
N THR A 85 -15.25 -5.20 -5.12
CA THR A 85 -15.60 -3.91 -5.71
C THR A 85 -17.08 -3.64 -5.60
N SER A 86 -17.44 -2.36 -5.58
CA SER A 86 -18.79 -1.87 -5.76
C SER A 86 -18.76 -0.77 -6.82
N LYS A 87 -19.89 -0.09 -7.06
CA LYS A 87 -19.95 0.98 -8.06
C LYS A 87 -19.03 2.16 -7.74
N THR A 88 -18.85 2.45 -6.45
CA THR A 88 -18.16 3.65 -6.01
C THR A 88 -17.02 3.39 -5.05
N SER A 89 -16.70 2.13 -4.81
CA SER A 89 -15.66 1.78 -3.85
C SER A 89 -15.03 0.43 -4.16
N PHE A 90 -13.88 0.16 -3.53
CA PHE A 90 -13.27 -1.16 -3.56
C PHE A 90 -12.49 -1.39 -2.27
N LEU A 91 -12.35 -2.67 -1.93
CA LEU A 91 -11.49 -3.09 -0.83
C LEU A 91 -10.16 -3.54 -1.42
N MET A 92 -9.08 -3.02 -0.88
CA MET A 92 -7.73 -3.41 -1.30
C MET A 92 -7.01 -4.07 -0.14
N ASN A 93 -6.52 -5.27 -0.38
CA ASN A 93 -5.68 -5.99 0.56
C ASN A 93 -4.22 -5.72 0.21
N GLN A 94 -3.43 -5.36 1.20
CA GLN A 94 -2.01 -5.11 1.02
C GLN A 94 -1.22 -5.78 2.14
N SER A 95 -0.18 -6.51 1.75
CA SER A 95 0.67 -7.23 2.68
C SER A 95 2.12 -6.83 2.44
N ILE A 96 2.85 -6.55 3.52
CA ILE A 96 4.27 -6.20 3.44
C ILE A 96 5.08 -7.39 3.93
N PHE A 97 6.04 -7.81 3.11
CA PHE A 97 6.91 -8.94 3.40
C PHE A 97 8.36 -8.50 3.48
N LYS A 98 9.08 -9.14 4.39
CA LYS A 98 10.54 -9.11 4.44
C LYS A 98 11.02 -10.55 4.30
N ASP A 99 11.74 -10.85 3.23
CA ASP A 99 12.26 -12.20 2.98
C ASP A 99 11.20 -13.30 3.15
N GLU A 100 10.05 -13.12 2.56
CA GLU A 100 8.92 -14.05 2.63
C GLU A 100 8.19 -14.08 3.99
N GLU A 101 8.64 -13.30 4.96
CA GLU A 101 7.94 -13.18 6.22
C GLU A 101 6.94 -12.03 6.18
N LEU A 102 5.69 -12.32 6.51
CA LEU A 102 4.64 -11.30 6.59
C LEU A 102 4.86 -10.44 7.83
N ILE A 103 5.10 -9.15 7.63
CA ILE A 103 5.35 -8.21 8.74
C ILE A 103 4.22 -7.22 8.96
N VAL A 104 3.48 -6.86 7.92
CA VAL A 104 2.34 -5.95 8.03
C VAL A 104 1.23 -6.45 7.11
N GLU A 105 -0.01 -6.35 7.59
CA GLU A 105 -1.18 -6.71 6.79
C GLU A 105 -2.22 -5.61 6.91
N ALA A 106 -2.79 -5.18 5.80
CA ALA A 106 -3.72 -4.06 5.77
C ALA A 106 -4.89 -4.33 4.83
N LEU A 107 -6.06 -3.86 5.25
CA LEU A 107 -7.26 -3.87 4.42
C LEU A 107 -7.84 -2.46 4.41
N SER A 108 -7.94 -1.86 3.23
CA SER A 108 -8.40 -0.49 3.05
C SER A 108 -9.69 -0.44 2.27
N LEU A 109 -10.64 0.38 2.73
CA LEU A 109 -11.83 0.73 1.97
C LEU A 109 -11.55 2.03 1.23
N ILE A 110 -11.65 1.99 -0.08
CA ILE A 110 -11.27 3.11 -0.95
C ILE A 110 -12.48 3.52 -1.77
N HIS A 111 -12.80 4.81 -1.74
CA HIS A 111 -13.90 5.39 -2.52
C HIS A 111 -13.35 6.13 -3.74
N ILE A 112 -14.14 6.08 -4.80
CA ILE A 112 -13.81 6.73 -6.07
C ILE A 112 -14.73 7.93 -6.27
#